data_1f70b1801b931f9b9edff82aca820056
#
_entry.id   1f70b1801b931f9b9edff82aca820056
#
_cell.length_a   1.000
_cell.length_b   1.000
_cell.length_c   1.000
_cell.angle_alpha   90.00
_cell.angle_beta   90.00
_cell.angle_gamma   90.00
#
_symmetry.space_group_name_H-M   'P 1'
#
loop_
_entity.id
_entity.type
_entity.pdbx_description
1 polymer ?
#
loop_
_entity_poly.entity_id
_entity_poly.type
_entity_poly.pdbx_seq_one_letter_code
_entity_poly.pdbx_strand_id
1 'polypeptide(L)'
;MLRRYVEQLLNVYNYIDGIMVVDKGGYIEYFESFRPDVNKLKEKNILHKHVTEVYPGLTNETSSVMRVLRTGEPILNEYQTLMTYNGQSIRAINTTMPIKQNNEIIGAVDASRYLDSPYRRQNITLKERKEIKTSHLYT
;
A
#
# COMPACT_ATOMS: atom_id res chain seq x y z
N MET A 1 20.75 9.76 -1.90
CA MET A 1 20.42 8.72 -2.89
C MET A 1 19.06 8.11 -2.65
N LEU A 2 18.75 7.63 -1.46
CA LEU A 2 17.42 7.07 -1.16
C LEU A 2 16.32 8.12 -1.33
N ARG A 3 16.57 9.35 -0.90
CA ARG A 3 15.60 10.44 -1.08
C ARG A 3 15.21 10.60 -2.54
N ARG A 4 16.19 10.51 -3.43
CA ARG A 4 15.95 10.66 -4.86
C ARG A 4 14.98 9.60 -5.39
N TYR A 5 15.14 8.36 -4.94
CA TYR A 5 14.23 7.28 -5.30
C TYR A 5 12.83 7.52 -4.76
N VAL A 6 12.74 7.99 -3.52
CA VAL A 6 11.45 8.32 -2.93
C VAL A 6 10.76 9.43 -3.72
N GLU A 7 11.49 10.47 -4.10
CA GLU A 7 10.96 11.57 -4.91
C GLU A 7 10.47 11.07 -6.26
N GLN A 8 11.25 10.21 -6.92
CA GLN A 8 10.85 9.62 -8.19
C GLN A 8 9.59 8.78 -8.03
N LEU A 9 9.53 7.98 -6.98
CA LEU A 9 8.37 7.15 -6.70
C LEU A 9 7.12 8.01 -6.49
N LEU A 10 7.23 9.06 -5.69
CA LEU A 10 6.12 9.97 -5.43
C LEU A 10 5.67 10.69 -6.69
N ASN A 11 6.59 11.00 -7.59
CA ASN A 11 6.23 11.62 -8.86
C ASN A 11 5.49 10.65 -9.79
N VAL A 12 5.87 9.38 -9.77
CA VAL A 12 5.21 8.35 -10.58
C VAL A 12 3.88 7.95 -9.95
N TYR A 13 3.85 7.80 -8.62
CA TYR A 13 2.67 7.36 -7.89
C TYR A 13 2.09 8.52 -7.09
N ASN A 14 1.61 9.54 -7.82
CA ASN A 14 1.05 10.76 -7.21
C ASN A 14 -0.11 10.49 -6.24
N TYR A 15 -0.69 9.30 -6.29
CA TYR A 15 -1.94 9.00 -5.60
C TYR A 15 -1.80 7.79 -4.68
N ILE A 16 -0.64 7.66 -4.04
CA ILE A 16 -0.47 6.63 -3.01
C ILE A 16 -1.17 7.11 -1.75
N ASP A 17 -2.12 6.33 -1.29
CA ASP A 17 -2.89 6.60 -0.06
C ASP A 17 -2.50 5.67 1.07
N GLY A 18 -1.88 4.55 0.75
CA GLY A 18 -1.42 3.60 1.75
C GLY A 18 -0.27 2.77 1.22
N ILE A 19 0.60 2.34 2.13
CA ILE A 19 1.72 1.47 1.82
C ILE A 19 1.75 0.36 2.86
N MET A 20 1.91 -0.88 2.39
CA MET A 20 2.09 -2.04 3.24
C MET A 20 3.30 -2.81 2.75
N VAL A 21 4.14 -3.24 3.67
CA VAL A 21 5.26 -4.13 3.37
C VAL A 21 5.07 -5.41 4.18
N VAL A 22 5.22 -6.54 3.52
CA VAL A 22 5.12 -7.85 4.16
C VAL A 22 6.42 -8.61 3.97
N ASP A 23 6.69 -9.55 4.88
CA ASP A 23 7.79 -10.49 4.73
C ASP A 23 7.41 -11.60 3.75
N LYS A 24 8.33 -12.55 3.55
CA LYS A 24 8.12 -13.64 2.59
C LYS A 24 6.95 -14.56 2.93
N GLY A 25 6.50 -14.54 4.18
CA GLY A 25 5.34 -15.33 4.61
C GLY A 25 4.02 -14.58 4.54
N GLY A 26 4.04 -13.31 4.20
CA GLY A 26 2.82 -12.50 4.15
C GLY A 26 2.50 -11.82 5.47
N TYR A 27 3.45 -11.76 6.40
CA TYR A 27 3.27 -11.08 7.68
C TYR A 27 3.69 -9.63 7.55
N ILE A 28 2.91 -8.73 8.13
CA ILE A 28 3.07 -7.29 7.95
C ILE A 28 4.26 -6.78 8.76
N GLU A 29 5.19 -6.13 8.06
CA GLU A 29 6.38 -5.53 8.64
C GLU A 29 6.29 -3.99 8.70
N TYR A 30 5.45 -3.40 7.87
CA TYR A 30 5.27 -1.96 7.81
C TYR A 30 3.90 -1.64 7.23
N PHE A 31 3.25 -0.63 7.79
CA PHE A 31 1.99 -0.13 7.25
C PHE A 31 1.85 1.35 7.54
N GLU A 32 1.41 2.10 6.55
CA GLU A 32 1.02 3.49 6.74
C GLU A 32 -0.16 3.83 5.85
N SER A 33 -1.17 4.47 6.44
CA SER A 33 -2.29 5.04 5.72
C SER A 33 -2.14 6.56 5.75
N PHE A 34 -2.08 7.17 4.55
CA PHE A 34 -2.07 8.61 4.40
C PHE A 34 -3.49 9.19 4.33
N ARG A 35 -4.47 8.32 4.38
CA ARG A 35 -5.89 8.67 4.37
C ARG A 35 -6.60 7.92 5.49
N PRO A 36 -6.38 8.35 6.74
CA PRO A 36 -7.01 7.67 7.89
C PRO A 36 -8.53 7.85 7.92
N ASP A 37 -9.06 8.79 7.15
CA ASP A 37 -10.50 8.92 6.94
C ASP A 37 -11.10 7.75 6.15
N VAL A 38 -10.29 7.08 5.33
CA VAL A 38 -10.71 5.94 4.51
C VAL A 38 -10.23 4.63 5.10
N ASN A 39 -8.95 4.53 5.40
CA ASN A 39 -8.36 3.35 6.01
C ASN A 39 -7.85 3.70 7.39
N LYS A 40 -8.57 3.25 8.40
CA LYS A 40 -8.32 3.58 9.81
C LYS A 40 -7.40 2.59 10.50
N LEU A 41 -6.89 1.61 9.77
CA LEU A 41 -5.92 0.68 10.33
C LEU A 41 -4.68 1.42 10.81
N LYS A 42 -4.14 0.97 11.93
CA LYS A 42 -2.90 1.52 12.50
C LYS A 42 -1.87 0.43 12.59
N GLU A 43 -0.64 0.74 12.21
CA GLU A 43 0.46 -0.23 12.20
C GLU A 43 0.58 -0.98 13.53
N LYS A 44 0.48 -0.28 14.65
CA LYS A 44 0.63 -0.90 15.97
C LYS A 44 -0.34 -2.04 16.22
N ASN A 45 -1.49 -2.05 15.55
CA ASN A 45 -2.53 -3.05 15.74
C ASN A 45 -2.41 -4.22 14.77
N ILE A 46 -1.66 -4.06 13.70
CA ILE A 46 -1.58 -5.08 12.64
C ILE A 46 -0.16 -5.57 12.37
N LEU A 47 0.84 -4.96 12.99
CA LEU A 47 2.23 -5.36 12.81
C LEU A 47 2.42 -6.82 13.19
N HIS A 48 3.13 -7.56 12.35
CA HIS A 48 3.42 -8.99 12.48
C HIS A 48 2.20 -9.92 12.32
N LYS A 49 1.04 -9.37 11.99
CA LYS A 49 -0.12 -10.19 11.62
C LYS A 49 -0.05 -10.55 10.14
N HIS A 50 -0.64 -11.69 9.80
CA HIS A 50 -0.74 -12.09 8.39
C HIS A 50 -1.75 -11.21 7.67
N VAL A 51 -1.49 -10.94 6.40
CA VAL A 51 -2.35 -10.07 5.60
C VAL A 51 -3.80 -10.58 5.54
N THR A 52 -3.99 -11.90 5.55
CA THR A 52 -5.33 -12.50 5.54
C THR A 52 -6.06 -12.38 6.88
N GLU A 53 -5.33 -12.16 7.97
CA GLU A 53 -5.95 -11.85 9.27
C GLU A 53 -6.48 -10.41 9.30
N VAL A 54 -5.75 -9.50 8.66
CA VAL A 54 -6.13 -8.09 8.61
C VAL A 54 -7.28 -7.87 7.61
N TYR A 55 -7.24 -8.61 6.50
CA TYR A 55 -8.28 -8.59 5.47
C TYR A 55 -8.86 -10.00 5.32
N PRO A 56 -9.73 -10.43 6.24
CA PRO A 56 -10.15 -11.84 6.30
C PRO A 56 -10.93 -12.34 5.09
N GLY A 57 -11.41 -11.44 4.23
CA GLY A 57 -12.04 -11.84 2.97
C GLY A 57 -11.06 -12.27 1.89
N LEU A 58 -9.76 -12.04 2.09
CA LEU A 58 -8.75 -12.43 1.12
C LEU A 58 -8.26 -13.86 1.38
N THR A 59 -7.97 -14.55 0.27
CA THR A 59 -7.32 -15.87 0.30
C THR A 59 -5.94 -15.75 -0.33
N ASN A 60 -5.19 -16.84 -0.34
CA ASN A 60 -3.89 -16.88 -1.03
C ASN A 60 -4.02 -16.59 -2.52
N GLU A 61 -5.18 -16.91 -3.11
CA GLU A 61 -5.44 -16.70 -4.53
C GLU A 61 -5.95 -15.30 -4.84
N THR A 62 -6.68 -14.68 -3.92
CA THR A 62 -7.28 -13.36 -4.17
C THR A 62 -6.43 -12.20 -3.64
N SER A 63 -5.53 -12.46 -2.69
CA SER A 63 -4.61 -11.45 -2.20
C SER A 63 -3.52 -11.17 -3.23
N SER A 64 -3.39 -9.92 -3.65
CA SER A 64 -2.32 -9.53 -4.58
C SER A 64 -0.95 -9.76 -3.94
N VAL A 65 -0.82 -9.49 -2.66
CA VAL A 65 0.43 -9.72 -1.92
C VAL A 65 0.81 -11.19 -1.95
N MET A 66 -0.12 -12.09 -1.63
CA MET A 66 0.17 -13.53 -1.61
C MET A 66 0.49 -14.06 -3.01
N ARG A 67 -0.18 -13.55 -4.05
CA ARG A 67 0.14 -13.94 -5.43
C ARG A 67 1.53 -13.48 -5.84
N VAL A 68 1.90 -12.25 -5.50
CA VAL A 68 3.25 -11.74 -5.82
C VAL A 68 4.32 -12.53 -5.07
N LEU A 69 4.08 -12.89 -3.81
CA LEU A 69 5.02 -13.72 -3.06
C LEU A 69 5.21 -15.09 -3.70
N ARG A 70 4.15 -15.67 -4.26
CA ARG A 70 4.20 -16.98 -4.89
C ARG A 70 4.85 -16.94 -6.26
N THR A 71 4.52 -15.93 -7.07
CA THR A 71 4.96 -15.88 -8.47
C THR A 71 6.22 -15.08 -8.70
N GLY A 72 6.51 -14.12 -7.84
CA GLY A 72 7.61 -13.18 -8.07
C GLY A 72 7.33 -12.13 -9.14
N GLU A 73 6.09 -12.10 -9.66
CA GLU A 73 5.71 -11.16 -10.71
C GLU A 73 4.91 -10.00 -10.12
N PRO A 74 5.19 -8.75 -10.53
CA PRO A 74 4.42 -7.61 -10.05
C PRO A 74 2.99 -7.66 -10.55
N ILE A 75 2.09 -7.07 -9.76
CA ILE A 75 0.70 -6.86 -10.15
C ILE A 75 0.44 -5.36 -10.15
N LEU A 76 0.09 -4.81 -11.31
CA LEU A 76 -0.07 -3.37 -11.46
C LEU A 76 -1.54 -3.00 -11.52
N ASN A 77 -1.92 -2.00 -10.74
CA ASN A 77 -3.23 -1.34 -10.83
C ASN A 77 -4.42 -2.30 -10.75
N GLU A 78 -4.37 -3.22 -9.79
CA GLU A 78 -5.47 -4.16 -9.60
C GLU A 78 -6.54 -3.55 -8.69
N TYR A 79 -7.79 -3.57 -9.15
CA TYR A 79 -8.92 -3.15 -8.34
C TYR A 79 -9.22 -4.22 -7.29
N GLN A 80 -9.40 -3.78 -6.05
CA GLN A 80 -9.76 -4.67 -4.95
C GLN A 80 -10.79 -4.01 -4.03
N THR A 81 -11.73 -4.82 -3.56
CA THR A 81 -12.60 -4.46 -2.45
C THR A 81 -12.09 -5.20 -1.22
N LEU A 82 -11.70 -4.45 -0.21
CA LEU A 82 -11.07 -5.00 0.99
C LEU A 82 -12.00 -4.79 2.18
N MET A 83 -12.16 -5.84 2.99
CA MET A 83 -12.86 -5.76 4.26
C MET A 83 -11.83 -5.97 5.36
N THR A 84 -11.68 -4.99 6.25
CA THR A 84 -10.76 -5.13 7.38
C THR A 84 -11.35 -6.02 8.46
N TYR A 85 -10.49 -6.53 9.34
CA TYR A 85 -10.92 -7.39 10.44
C TYR A 85 -11.91 -6.70 11.38
N ASN A 86 -11.88 -5.36 11.43
CA ASN A 86 -12.77 -4.57 12.28
C ASN A 86 -13.98 -4.01 11.51
N GLY A 87 -14.27 -4.58 10.34
CA GLY A 87 -15.52 -4.31 9.63
C GLY A 87 -15.53 -3.12 8.68
N GLN A 88 -14.39 -2.53 8.41
CA GLN A 88 -14.30 -1.41 7.47
C GLN A 88 -14.19 -1.93 6.04
N SER A 89 -14.97 -1.35 5.13
CA SER A 89 -14.90 -1.68 3.70
C SER A 89 -14.12 -0.61 2.96
N ILE A 90 -13.17 -1.03 2.14
CA ILE A 90 -12.29 -0.13 1.40
C ILE A 90 -12.20 -0.60 -0.05
N ARG A 91 -12.43 0.30 -1.00
CA ARG A 91 -12.15 0.03 -2.41
C ARG A 91 -10.83 0.68 -2.79
N ALA A 92 -9.99 -0.07 -3.45
CA ALA A 92 -8.65 0.40 -3.76
C ALA A 92 -8.17 -0.09 -5.11
N ILE A 93 -7.23 0.66 -5.67
CA ILE A 93 -6.41 0.20 -6.79
C ILE A 93 -5.01 -0.01 -6.24
N ASN A 94 -4.55 -1.25 -6.32
CA ASN A 94 -3.28 -1.66 -5.72
C ASN A 94 -2.24 -1.99 -6.77
N THR A 95 -1.00 -1.59 -6.49
CA THR A 95 0.18 -2.04 -7.22
C THR A 95 1.08 -2.76 -6.23
N THR A 96 1.34 -4.02 -6.49
CA THR A 96 2.09 -4.90 -5.61
C THR A 96 3.36 -5.36 -6.30
N MET A 97 4.50 -5.18 -5.65
CA MET A 97 5.81 -5.48 -6.20
C MET A 97 6.55 -6.46 -5.29
N PRO A 98 7.27 -7.43 -5.85
CA PRO A 98 8.11 -8.28 -5.02
C PRO A 98 9.34 -7.52 -4.54
N ILE A 99 9.80 -7.85 -3.34
CA ILE A 99 11.09 -7.41 -2.83
C ILE A 99 12.03 -8.60 -2.93
N LYS A 100 13.11 -8.43 -3.70
CA LYS A 100 14.06 -9.51 -3.95
C LYS A 100 15.44 -9.17 -3.40
N GLN A 101 16.12 -10.17 -2.91
CA GLN A 101 17.49 -10.09 -2.49
C GLN A 101 18.19 -11.34 -3.01
N ASN A 102 19.26 -11.17 -3.80
CA ASN A 102 20.00 -12.28 -4.40
C ASN A 102 19.06 -13.22 -5.20
N ASN A 103 18.12 -12.63 -5.95
CA ASN A 103 17.10 -13.35 -6.74
C ASN A 103 16.08 -14.12 -5.91
N GLU A 104 16.13 -14.02 -4.60
CA GLU A 104 15.12 -14.62 -3.73
C GLU A 104 14.09 -13.59 -3.32
N ILE A 105 12.83 -14.00 -3.28
CA ILE A 105 11.74 -13.14 -2.81
C ILE A 105 11.81 -13.14 -1.29
N ILE A 106 12.02 -11.96 -0.71
CA ILE A 106 12.07 -11.78 0.75
C ILE A 106 10.85 -11.05 1.29
N GLY A 107 10.01 -10.56 0.42
CA GLY A 107 8.81 -9.85 0.82
C GLY A 107 8.10 -9.24 -0.36
N ALA A 108 7.13 -8.39 -0.08
CA ALA A 108 6.40 -7.63 -1.08
C ALA A 108 6.01 -6.28 -0.53
N VAL A 109 5.89 -5.30 -1.41
CA VAL A 109 5.36 -3.98 -1.08
C VAL A 109 4.08 -3.76 -1.87
N ASP A 110 3.06 -3.25 -1.20
CA ASP A 110 1.76 -2.96 -1.78
C ASP A 110 1.46 -1.48 -1.61
N ALA A 111 1.30 -0.78 -2.72
CA ALA A 111 0.94 0.62 -2.74
C ALA A 111 -0.52 0.74 -3.16
N SER A 112 -1.32 1.44 -2.38
CA SER A 112 -2.76 1.52 -2.59
C SER A 112 -3.21 2.94 -2.87
N ARG A 113 -4.16 3.06 -3.79
CA ARG A 113 -4.94 4.27 -4.00
C ARG A 113 -6.39 3.97 -3.63
N TYR A 114 -6.92 4.73 -2.67
CA TYR A 114 -8.30 4.48 -2.20
C TYR A 114 -9.30 5.23 -3.04
N LEU A 115 -10.39 4.56 -3.40
CA LEU A 115 -11.44 5.13 -4.25
C LEU A 115 -12.56 5.77 -3.45
N ASP A 116 -12.71 5.40 -2.19
CA ASP A 116 -13.82 5.83 -1.33
C ASP A 116 -13.49 7.04 -0.46
N SER A 117 -12.42 7.76 -0.81
CA SER A 117 -12.03 8.93 -0.06
C SER A 117 -13.07 10.03 -0.17
N PRO A 118 -13.52 10.64 0.95
CA PRO A 118 -14.39 11.80 0.90
C PRO A 118 -13.71 13.02 0.29
N TYR A 119 -12.37 13.04 0.31
CA TYR A 119 -11.59 14.08 -0.34
C TYR A 119 -11.14 13.58 -1.69
N ARG A 120 -11.76 14.07 -2.75
CA ARG A 120 -11.41 13.67 -4.10
C ARG A 120 -10.08 14.31 -4.48
N ARG A 121 -9.21 13.54 -5.09
CA ARG A 121 -7.90 14.01 -5.49
C ARG A 121 -7.96 15.14 -6.49
N GLN A 122 -8.97 15.14 -7.36
CA GLN A 122 -9.15 16.22 -8.32
C GLN A 122 -9.43 17.56 -7.65
N ASN A 123 -9.76 17.60 -6.36
CA ASN A 123 -9.97 18.81 -5.60
C ASN A 123 -8.67 19.38 -5.04
N ILE A 124 -7.57 18.63 -5.17
CA ILE A 124 -6.26 19.06 -4.71
C ILE A 124 -5.48 19.56 -5.92
N THR A 125 -5.06 20.82 -5.87
CA THR A 125 -4.29 21.40 -6.97
C THR A 125 -2.90 20.78 -7.05
N LEU A 126 -2.29 20.85 -8.24
CA LEU A 126 -0.91 20.38 -8.42
C LEU A 126 0.06 21.11 -7.49
N LYS A 127 -0.18 22.41 -7.27
CA LYS A 127 0.65 23.20 -6.38
C LYS A 127 0.57 22.69 -4.95
N GLU A 128 -0.63 22.47 -4.44
CA GLU A 128 -0.84 21.96 -3.10
C GLU A 128 -0.16 20.61 -2.93
N ARG A 129 -0.28 19.74 -3.90
CA ARG A 129 0.34 18.42 -3.88
C ARG A 129 1.86 18.52 -3.82
N LYS A 130 2.45 19.42 -4.61
CA LYS A 130 3.89 19.62 -4.59
C LYS A 130 4.37 20.14 -3.24
N GLU A 131 3.63 21.05 -2.64
CA GLU A 131 3.96 21.59 -1.32
C GLU A 131 3.92 20.50 -0.25
N ILE A 132 2.91 19.64 -0.28
CA ILE A 132 2.80 18.51 0.65
C ILE A 132 3.99 17.57 0.49
N LYS A 133 4.35 17.20 -0.74
CA LYS A 133 5.49 16.34 -1.01
C LYS A 133 6.79 16.95 -0.51
N THR A 134 7.00 18.24 -0.78
CA THR A 134 8.20 18.93 -0.36
C THR A 134 8.30 18.95 1.17
N SER A 135 7.22 19.26 1.84
CA SER A 135 7.16 19.26 3.30
C SER A 135 7.52 17.88 3.86
N HIS A 136 6.98 16.81 3.29
CA HIS A 136 7.26 15.45 3.70
C HIS A 136 8.71 15.05 3.47
N LEU A 137 9.29 15.47 2.36
CA LEU A 137 10.62 15.03 1.98
C LEU A 137 11.74 15.79 2.67
N TYR A 138 11.48 17.03 3.06
CA TYR A 138 12.53 17.92 3.58
C TYR A 138 12.35 18.29 5.05
N THR A 139 11.35 17.76 5.69
CA THR A 139 11.20 17.90 7.14
C THR A 139 11.70 16.65 7.84
#